data_c9e1a7ed7da352dd4f057f867ee8cd39
#
_entry.id   c9e1a7ed7da352dd4f057f867ee8cd39
#
_cell.length_a   1.000
_cell.length_b   1.000
_cell.length_c   1.000
_cell.angle_alpha   90.00
_cell.angle_beta   90.00
_cell.angle_gamma   90.00
#
_symmetry.space_group_name_H-M   'P 1'
#
loop_
_entity.id
_entity.type
_entity.pdbx_description
1 polymer ?
#
loop_
_entity_poly.entity_id
_entity_poly.type
_entity_poly.pdbx_seq_one_letter_code
_entity_poly.pdbx_strand_id
1 'polypeptide(L)'
;MSEFKPGLEGVVAFETEIAEPDRDGGALRYRGVDIEDLVGAVPFEKVWGLLVDDKPEPGLVAAAPYHPHGLTGNAPADLQAVTARLGAEWGLGQLIDISDEQAEDDLRRLSATMISVVAQSARVADGE
;
A
#
# COMPACT_ATOMS: atom_id res chain seq x y z
N MET A 1 20.11 -8.47 -32.32
CA MET A 1 20.53 -9.28 -31.16
C MET A 1 20.52 -8.34 -29.95
N SER A 2 19.69 -8.59 -28.93
CA SER A 2 19.71 -7.82 -27.69
C SER A 2 21.01 -8.14 -26.96
N GLU A 3 21.80 -7.12 -26.67
CA GLU A 3 23.02 -7.26 -25.89
C GLU A 3 22.65 -7.72 -24.47
N PHE A 4 23.24 -8.84 -24.04
CA PHE A 4 23.07 -9.34 -22.67
C PHE A 4 23.70 -8.35 -21.67
N LYS A 5 22.89 -7.80 -20.75
CA LYS A 5 23.35 -6.90 -19.70
C LYS A 5 23.28 -7.62 -18.35
N PRO A 6 24.41 -7.93 -17.71
CA PRO A 6 24.43 -8.56 -16.39
C PRO A 6 23.79 -7.63 -15.34
N GLY A 7 22.94 -8.18 -14.47
CA GLY A 7 22.40 -7.46 -13.32
C GLY A 7 21.34 -6.40 -13.65
N LEU A 8 20.79 -6.36 -14.85
CA LEU A 8 19.77 -5.42 -15.31
C LEU A 8 20.17 -3.93 -15.29
N GLU A 9 21.44 -3.61 -15.11
CA GLU A 9 21.93 -2.23 -15.13
C GLU A 9 21.59 -1.55 -16.48
N GLY A 10 20.91 -0.40 -16.40
CA GLY A 10 20.48 0.36 -17.58
C GLY A 10 19.33 -0.28 -18.37
N VAL A 11 18.70 -1.33 -17.86
CA VAL A 11 17.48 -1.89 -18.45
C VAL A 11 16.28 -1.16 -17.88
N VAL A 12 15.53 -0.46 -18.74
CA VAL A 12 14.25 0.16 -18.36
C VAL A 12 13.20 -0.95 -18.26
N ALA A 13 12.64 -1.15 -17.07
CA ALA A 13 11.63 -2.17 -16.82
C ALA A 13 10.21 -1.64 -17.13
N PHE A 14 9.90 -0.41 -16.69
CA PHE A 14 8.63 0.27 -16.91
C PHE A 14 8.78 1.78 -16.66
N GLU A 15 7.80 2.54 -17.09
CA GLU A 15 7.64 3.94 -16.76
C GLU A 15 6.65 4.07 -15.58
N THR A 16 6.85 5.07 -14.71
CA THR A 16 5.96 5.34 -13.57
C THR A 16 5.81 6.84 -13.37
N GLU A 17 4.61 7.25 -12.95
CA GLU A 17 4.30 8.62 -12.54
C GLU A 17 4.17 8.76 -11.01
N ILE A 18 4.29 7.64 -10.27
CA ILE A 18 4.02 7.60 -8.83
C ILE A 18 5.15 8.25 -8.03
N ALA A 19 6.40 7.93 -8.35
CA ALA A 19 7.56 8.43 -7.62
C ALA A 19 8.74 8.70 -8.54
N GLU A 20 9.38 9.84 -8.34
CA GLU A 20 10.58 10.27 -9.04
C GLU A 20 11.70 10.51 -8.03
N PRO A 21 12.64 9.56 -7.87
CA PRO A 21 13.86 9.81 -7.14
C PRO A 21 14.83 10.62 -8.02
N ASP A 22 15.37 11.71 -7.50
CA ASP A 22 16.44 12.42 -8.16
C ASP A 22 17.71 11.53 -8.26
N ARG A 23 18.30 11.47 -9.44
CA ARG A 23 19.52 10.67 -9.69
C ARG A 23 20.70 11.14 -8.85
N ASP A 24 20.76 12.43 -8.55
CA ASP A 24 21.80 13.05 -7.75
C ASP A 24 21.50 13.01 -6.24
N GLY A 25 20.37 12.41 -5.85
CA GLY A 25 19.97 12.19 -4.45
C GLY A 25 19.47 13.45 -3.75
N GLY A 26 19.12 14.50 -4.49
CA GLY A 26 18.71 15.79 -3.94
C GLY A 26 17.20 15.90 -3.63
N ALA A 27 16.37 15.08 -4.24
CA ALA A 27 14.92 15.16 -4.06
C ALA A 27 14.23 13.80 -4.29
N LEU A 28 13.12 13.59 -3.62
CA LEU A 28 12.16 12.53 -3.90
C LEU A 28 10.78 13.17 -4.06
N ARG A 29 10.13 12.89 -5.18
CA ARG A 29 8.79 13.41 -5.45
C ARG A 29 7.78 12.29 -5.55
N TYR A 30 6.61 12.53 -4.97
CA TYR A 30 5.43 11.69 -5.12
C TYR A 30 4.43 12.43 -6.01
N ARG A 31 4.14 11.91 -7.20
CA ARG A 31 3.27 12.57 -8.19
C ARG A 31 3.66 14.05 -8.42
N GLY A 32 4.97 14.32 -8.52
CA GLY A 32 5.50 15.65 -8.73
C GLY A 32 5.58 16.55 -7.50
N VAL A 33 5.03 16.14 -6.35
CA VAL A 33 5.11 16.88 -5.08
C VAL A 33 6.35 16.44 -4.30
N ASP A 34 7.15 17.40 -3.85
CA ASP A 34 8.35 17.10 -3.06
C ASP A 34 7.98 16.45 -1.73
N ILE A 35 8.70 15.39 -1.34
CA ILE A 35 8.44 14.68 -0.10
C ILE A 35 8.62 15.57 1.14
N GLU A 36 9.48 16.58 1.09
CA GLU A 36 9.69 17.51 2.19
C GLU A 36 8.45 18.39 2.43
N ASP A 37 7.67 18.68 1.39
CA ASP A 37 6.39 19.40 1.51
C ASP A 37 5.28 18.51 2.09
N LEU A 38 5.44 17.20 2.07
CA LEU A 38 4.46 16.24 2.57
C LEU A 38 4.73 15.83 4.01
N VAL A 39 6.01 15.59 4.35
CA VAL A 39 6.39 15.05 5.66
C VAL A 39 6.09 16.05 6.79
N GLY A 40 5.26 15.61 7.73
CA GLY A 40 4.83 16.43 8.87
C GLY A 40 3.79 17.52 8.55
N ALA A 41 3.49 17.75 7.26
CA ALA A 41 2.51 18.75 6.83
C ALA A 41 1.20 18.12 6.34
N VAL A 42 1.28 16.96 5.69
CA VAL A 42 0.14 16.27 5.09
C VAL A 42 -0.12 14.94 5.80
N PRO A 43 -1.35 14.65 6.26
CA PRO A 43 -1.70 13.37 6.88
C PRO A 43 -1.49 12.18 5.93
N PHE A 44 -1.16 11.03 6.51
CA PHE A 44 -0.87 9.80 5.75
C PHE A 44 -1.95 9.43 4.74
N GLU A 45 -3.22 9.50 5.14
CA GLU A 45 -4.35 9.16 4.28
C GLU A 45 -4.46 10.06 3.04
N LYS A 46 -3.99 11.32 3.14
CA LYS A 46 -3.95 12.25 2.00
C LYS A 46 -2.78 11.97 1.07
N VAL A 47 -1.61 11.61 1.64
CA VAL A 47 -0.47 11.16 0.85
C VAL A 47 -0.81 9.85 0.11
N TRP A 48 -1.54 8.94 0.77
CA TRP A 48 -2.03 7.73 0.14
C TRP A 48 -2.94 8.04 -1.07
N GLY A 49 -3.88 8.97 -0.90
CA GLY A 49 -4.75 9.44 -1.98
C GLY A 49 -3.96 10.07 -3.14
N LEU A 50 -2.96 10.90 -2.83
CA LEU A 50 -2.08 11.48 -3.84
C LEU A 50 -1.40 10.39 -4.68
N LEU A 51 -0.88 9.34 -4.03
CA LEU A 51 -0.18 8.26 -4.73
C LEU A 51 -1.11 7.38 -5.59
N VAL A 52 -2.30 7.06 -5.09
CA VAL A 52 -3.22 6.12 -5.72
C VAL A 52 -4.20 6.81 -6.67
N ASP A 53 -4.77 7.95 -6.24
CA ASP A 53 -5.82 8.66 -6.95
C ASP A 53 -5.31 9.90 -7.72
N ASP A 54 -4.02 10.21 -7.65
CA ASP A 54 -3.42 11.46 -8.16
C ASP A 54 -4.04 12.73 -7.55
N LYS A 55 -4.61 12.60 -6.37
CA LYS A 55 -5.23 13.69 -5.59
C LYS A 55 -5.37 13.31 -4.11
N PRO A 56 -5.22 14.27 -3.19
CA PRO A 56 -5.29 13.97 -1.76
C PRO A 56 -6.70 13.59 -1.25
N GLU A 57 -7.74 13.95 -1.99
CA GLU A 57 -9.13 13.68 -1.61
C GLU A 57 -9.78 12.60 -2.51
N PRO A 58 -10.54 11.67 -1.97
CA PRO A 58 -10.93 11.53 -0.57
C PRO A 58 -9.81 10.97 0.35
N GLY A 59 -8.72 10.45 -0.21
CA GLY A 59 -7.67 9.78 0.53
C GLY A 59 -8.04 8.36 0.98
N LEU A 60 -7.27 7.81 1.90
CA LEU A 60 -7.56 6.51 2.48
C LEU A 60 -8.63 6.65 3.58
N VAL A 61 -9.83 6.18 3.30
CA VAL A 61 -10.93 6.18 4.26
C VAL A 61 -10.68 5.08 5.30
N ALA A 62 -11.00 5.37 6.57
CA ALA A 62 -10.88 4.39 7.64
C ALA A 62 -11.68 3.11 7.31
N ALA A 63 -11.07 1.96 7.60
CA ALA A 63 -11.74 0.68 7.44
C ALA A 63 -12.95 0.55 8.38
N ALA A 64 -13.95 -0.22 7.95
CA ALA A 64 -14.95 -0.74 8.86
C ALA A 64 -14.27 -1.58 9.96
N PRO A 65 -14.82 -1.60 11.19
CA PRO A 65 -14.28 -2.42 12.26
C PRO A 65 -14.12 -3.90 11.82
N TYR A 66 -12.91 -4.42 11.98
CA TYR A 66 -12.57 -5.81 11.70
C TYR A 66 -11.73 -6.36 12.85
N HIS A 67 -12.16 -7.48 13.42
CA HIS A 67 -11.52 -8.12 14.56
C HIS A 67 -11.05 -9.52 14.18
N PRO A 68 -9.81 -9.67 13.70
CA PRO A 68 -9.28 -10.97 13.33
C PRO A 68 -9.12 -11.88 14.56
N HIS A 69 -9.44 -13.15 14.39
CA HIS A 69 -9.20 -14.17 15.42
C HIS A 69 -7.79 -14.76 15.27
N GLY A 70 -7.20 -15.16 16.41
CA GLY A 70 -5.96 -15.92 16.45
C GLY A 70 -4.72 -15.10 16.10
N LEU A 71 -4.72 -13.82 16.45
CA LEU A 71 -3.52 -13.00 16.41
C LEU A 71 -2.48 -13.54 17.41
N THR A 72 -1.23 -13.54 17.00
CA THR A 72 -0.09 -14.11 17.76
C THR A 72 0.78 -13.04 18.41
N GLY A 73 0.60 -11.77 18.02
CA GLY A 73 1.51 -10.68 18.37
C GLY A 73 2.72 -10.57 17.45
N ASN A 74 2.85 -11.47 16.46
CA ASN A 74 3.85 -11.36 15.41
C ASN A 74 3.24 -10.65 14.21
N ALA A 75 3.38 -9.33 14.15
CA ALA A 75 2.69 -8.49 13.16
C ALA A 75 2.92 -8.94 11.69
N PRO A 76 4.14 -9.29 11.23
CA PRO A 76 4.32 -9.81 9.88
C PRO A 76 3.56 -11.11 9.60
N ALA A 77 3.57 -12.05 10.53
CA ALA A 77 2.88 -13.34 10.37
C ALA A 77 1.37 -13.17 10.43
N ASP A 78 0.88 -12.37 11.39
CA ASP A 78 -0.54 -12.06 11.55
C ASP A 78 -1.10 -11.34 10.32
N LEU A 79 -0.36 -10.37 9.78
CA LEU A 79 -0.76 -9.63 8.59
C LEU A 79 -0.90 -10.55 7.38
N GLN A 80 0.07 -11.45 7.14
CA GLN A 80 0.00 -12.42 6.04
C GLN A 80 -1.21 -13.35 6.18
N ALA A 81 -1.40 -13.91 7.38
CA ALA A 81 -2.49 -14.85 7.64
C ALA A 81 -3.87 -14.18 7.52
N VAL A 82 -4.02 -12.97 8.04
CA VAL A 82 -5.27 -12.21 7.95
C VAL A 82 -5.56 -11.79 6.53
N THR A 83 -4.56 -11.28 5.79
CA THR A 83 -4.74 -10.89 4.39
C THR A 83 -5.24 -12.04 3.53
N ALA A 84 -4.66 -13.23 3.70
CA ALA A 84 -5.12 -14.43 2.99
C ALA A 84 -6.58 -14.81 3.33
N ARG A 85 -6.98 -14.68 4.60
CA ARG A 85 -8.37 -14.93 5.03
C ARG A 85 -9.33 -13.90 4.48
N LEU A 86 -8.97 -12.62 4.50
CA LEU A 86 -9.78 -11.54 3.96
C LEU A 86 -10.11 -11.76 2.48
N GLY A 87 -9.17 -12.24 1.69
CA GLY A 87 -9.41 -12.61 0.30
C GLY A 87 -10.57 -13.58 0.13
N ALA A 88 -10.62 -14.60 0.99
CA ALA A 88 -11.70 -15.60 0.97
C ALA A 88 -13.01 -15.08 1.60
N GLU A 89 -12.93 -14.41 2.75
CA GLU A 89 -14.09 -13.88 3.48
C GLU A 89 -14.84 -12.82 2.69
N TRP A 90 -14.13 -11.97 1.98
CA TRP A 90 -14.71 -10.90 1.16
C TRP A 90 -15.03 -11.33 -0.27
N GLY A 91 -14.62 -12.54 -0.65
CA GLY A 91 -14.82 -13.06 -2.00
C GLY A 91 -14.08 -12.23 -3.06
N LEU A 92 -12.86 -11.76 -2.73
CA LEU A 92 -12.07 -10.96 -3.65
C LEU A 92 -11.78 -11.76 -4.92
N GLY A 93 -12.10 -11.16 -6.07
CA GLY A 93 -11.84 -11.75 -7.38
C GLY A 93 -10.38 -11.65 -7.77
N GLN A 94 -9.97 -12.43 -8.78
CA GLN A 94 -8.65 -12.27 -9.38
C GLN A 94 -8.63 -10.95 -10.19
N LEU A 95 -7.55 -10.19 -10.11
CA LEU A 95 -7.44 -8.89 -10.80
C LEU A 95 -7.68 -8.97 -12.30
N ILE A 96 -7.41 -10.12 -12.92
CA ILE A 96 -7.66 -10.34 -14.36
C ILE A 96 -9.15 -10.49 -14.68
N ASP A 97 -9.98 -10.82 -13.70
CA ASP A 97 -11.40 -11.16 -13.87
C ASP A 97 -12.36 -10.06 -13.38
N ILE A 98 -11.83 -9.00 -12.79
CA ILE A 98 -12.59 -7.86 -12.24
C ILE A 98 -12.30 -6.57 -12.99
N SER A 99 -13.15 -5.56 -12.85
CA SER A 99 -12.88 -4.22 -13.40
C SER A 99 -11.83 -3.47 -12.58
N ASP A 100 -11.21 -2.47 -13.19
CA ASP A 100 -10.25 -1.60 -12.49
C ASP A 100 -10.89 -0.91 -11.28
N GLU A 101 -12.14 -0.43 -11.41
CA GLU A 101 -12.91 0.18 -10.31
C GLU A 101 -13.09 -0.80 -9.13
N GLN A 102 -13.44 -2.06 -9.43
CA GLN A 102 -13.57 -3.07 -8.39
C GLN A 102 -12.21 -3.38 -7.74
N ALA A 103 -11.15 -3.46 -8.53
CA ALA A 103 -9.80 -3.67 -8.02
C ALA A 103 -9.35 -2.52 -7.09
N GLU A 104 -9.62 -1.28 -7.47
CA GLU A 104 -9.31 -0.11 -6.66
C GLU A 104 -10.07 -0.12 -5.33
N ASP A 105 -11.37 -0.41 -5.35
CA ASP A 105 -12.20 -0.48 -4.14
C ASP A 105 -11.75 -1.60 -3.21
N ASP A 106 -11.48 -2.79 -3.73
CA ASP A 106 -11.02 -3.94 -2.97
C ASP A 106 -9.66 -3.68 -2.32
N LEU A 107 -8.71 -3.13 -3.09
CA LEU A 107 -7.37 -2.80 -2.60
C LEU A 107 -7.40 -1.65 -1.58
N ARG A 108 -8.25 -0.66 -1.77
CA ARG A 108 -8.46 0.45 -0.82
C ARG A 108 -8.99 -0.06 0.52
N ARG A 109 -10.04 -0.89 0.48
CA ARG A 109 -10.61 -1.52 1.66
C ARG A 109 -9.59 -2.40 2.38
N LEU A 110 -8.84 -3.20 1.62
CA LEU A 110 -7.79 -4.06 2.16
C LEU A 110 -6.69 -3.22 2.84
N SER A 111 -6.17 -2.20 2.16
CA SER A 111 -5.12 -1.31 2.68
C SER A 111 -5.51 -0.68 4.03
N ALA A 112 -6.72 -0.14 4.12
CA ALA A 112 -7.22 0.44 5.37
C ALA A 112 -7.34 -0.60 6.50
N THR A 113 -7.81 -1.82 6.17
CA THR A 113 -7.95 -2.91 7.14
C THR A 113 -6.61 -3.43 7.64
N MET A 114 -5.61 -3.53 6.76
CA MET A 114 -4.25 -3.97 7.12
C MET A 114 -3.61 -3.10 8.20
N ILE A 115 -3.82 -1.79 8.17
CA ILE A 115 -3.33 -0.87 9.21
C ILE A 115 -3.93 -1.25 10.59
N SER A 116 -5.22 -1.51 10.62
CA SER A 116 -5.91 -1.94 11.85
C SER A 116 -5.41 -3.29 12.35
N VAL A 117 -5.16 -4.25 11.46
CA VAL A 117 -4.64 -5.59 11.81
C VAL A 117 -3.27 -5.48 12.47
N VAL A 118 -2.36 -4.68 11.90
CA VAL A 118 -1.03 -4.47 12.48
C VAL A 118 -1.13 -3.85 13.88
N ALA A 119 -1.99 -2.85 14.06
CA ALA A 119 -2.19 -2.23 15.37
C ALA A 119 -2.76 -3.22 16.41
N GLN A 120 -3.71 -4.08 16.01
CA GLN A 120 -4.27 -5.11 16.88
C GLN A 120 -3.23 -6.19 17.24
N SER A 121 -2.41 -6.62 16.27
CA SER A 121 -1.31 -7.56 16.52
C SER A 121 -0.29 -6.99 17.51
N ALA A 122 0.06 -5.72 17.40
CA ALA A 122 0.97 -5.06 18.34
C ALA A 122 0.40 -5.07 19.77
N ARG A 123 -0.90 -4.78 19.96
CA ARG A 123 -1.54 -4.85 21.29
C ARG A 123 -1.49 -6.25 21.88
N VAL A 124 -1.71 -7.28 21.08
CA VAL A 124 -1.57 -8.68 21.55
C VAL A 124 -0.14 -8.97 22.01
N ALA A 125 0.87 -8.44 21.33
CA ALA A 125 2.27 -8.55 21.76
C ALA A 125 2.53 -7.88 23.12
N ASP A 126 1.84 -6.76 23.39
CA ASP A 126 1.93 -6.00 24.63
C ASP A 126 1.05 -6.58 25.76
N GLY A 127 0.26 -7.63 25.49
CA GLY A 127 -0.60 -8.31 26.47
C GLY A 127 -1.96 -7.65 26.68
N GLU A 128 -2.42 -6.87 25.70
CA GLU A 128 -3.73 -6.20 25.70
C GLU A 128 -4.81 -6.98 24.95
#